data_cce2437fd84d785782b810497399fb15
#
_entry.id   cce2437fd84d785782b810497399fb15
#
_cell.length_a   1.000
_cell.length_b   1.000
_cell.length_c   1.000
_cell.angle_alpha   90.00
_cell.angle_beta   90.00
_cell.angle_gamma   90.00
#
_symmetry.space_group_name_H-M   'P 1'
#
loop_
_entity.id
_entity.type
_entity.pdbx_description
1 polymer ?
#
loop_
_entity_poly.entity_id
_entity_poly.type
_entity_poly.pdbx_seq_one_letter_code
_entity_poly.pdbx_strand_id
1 'polypeptide(L)'
;MTGKFSAYAIALACVTGAAPALAQEGIVTDAGQQADRGQVIATFYYSNSTRGYDADGNTIDIADYEKVELFLLAEYAIAPDFTLLFKPSFRSVSVEGGDDDRGLGYTDIGGRYRFAGDQDGWLAAEATVRIPGVSRDDNLAQVGSTDAEYDLRLRGFRNLTFGSDTGFVDAQASYRLRAGDPPNEFHADLTLGYRPDPDFLLMAQSLNTISDGAGRGIFDEYRYHNVQLSGVYTVAPAVALQLGVMGTLGGENALRERGMFGGVWVSF
;
A
#
# COMPACT_ATOMS: atom_id res chain seq x y z
N MET A 1 5.82 34.81 7.91
CA MET A 1 4.65 34.01 8.32
C MET A 1 4.15 33.05 7.21
N THR A 2 4.78 33.03 6.06
CA THR A 2 4.37 32.22 4.88
C THR A 2 4.88 30.75 4.90
N GLY A 3 5.88 30.41 5.71
CA GLY A 3 6.45 29.07 5.70
C GLY A 3 5.67 27.97 6.47
N LYS A 4 4.84 28.36 7.45
CA LYS A 4 4.06 27.39 8.23
C LYS A 4 2.82 26.88 7.48
N PHE A 5 2.20 27.71 6.66
CA PHE A 5 1.03 27.29 5.87
C PHE A 5 1.38 26.25 4.81
N SER A 6 2.56 26.33 4.20
CA SER A 6 3.01 25.33 3.21
C SER A 6 3.28 23.96 3.86
N ALA A 7 3.85 23.93 5.08
CA ALA A 7 4.11 22.68 5.81
C ALA A 7 2.81 21.96 6.23
N TYR A 8 1.77 22.71 6.61
CA TYR A 8 0.46 22.16 6.92
C TYR A 8 -0.27 21.63 5.67
N ALA A 9 -0.11 22.29 4.52
CA ALA A 9 -0.68 21.83 3.26
C ALA A 9 -0.04 20.50 2.81
N ILE A 10 1.27 20.32 3.00
CA ILE A 10 1.97 19.07 2.72
C ILE A 10 1.47 17.93 3.63
N ALA A 11 1.35 18.16 4.93
CA ALA A 11 0.80 17.19 5.87
C ALA A 11 -0.63 16.80 5.47
N LEU A 12 -1.46 17.75 5.06
CA LEU A 12 -2.84 17.50 4.67
C LEU A 12 -2.97 16.76 3.33
N ALA A 13 -2.13 17.07 2.34
CA ALA A 13 -2.11 16.38 1.05
C ALA A 13 -1.62 14.93 1.17
N CYS A 14 -0.66 14.67 2.07
CA CYS A 14 -0.08 13.33 2.25
C CYS A 14 -0.91 12.40 3.13
N VAL A 15 -1.77 12.93 4.00
CA VAL A 15 -2.70 12.11 4.81
C VAL A 15 -3.75 11.42 3.94
N THR A 16 -4.04 11.97 2.76
CA THR A 16 -4.88 11.30 1.77
C THR A 16 -4.11 10.26 0.95
N GLY A 17 -2.79 10.20 1.12
CA GLY A 17 -1.94 9.18 0.49
C GLY A 17 -2.41 7.81 0.91
N ALA A 18 -2.73 6.99 -0.06
CA ALA A 18 -3.01 5.58 0.15
C ALA A 18 -1.95 5.00 1.10
N ALA A 19 -2.39 4.27 2.09
CA ALA A 19 -1.53 3.25 2.66
C ALA A 19 -0.88 2.56 1.47
N PRO A 20 0.43 2.33 1.49
CA PRO A 20 1.05 1.58 0.42
C PRO A 20 0.17 0.36 0.20
N ALA A 21 -0.45 0.29 -0.97
CA ALA A 21 -1.16 -0.90 -1.35
C ALA A 21 -0.09 -1.98 -1.29
N LEU A 22 -0.15 -2.79 -0.24
CA LEU A 22 0.75 -3.89 -0.12
C LEU A 22 0.59 -4.71 -1.39
N ALA A 23 1.64 -4.76 -2.18
CA ALA A 23 1.79 -5.79 -3.18
C ALA A 23 2.03 -7.11 -2.45
N GLN A 24 1.12 -7.44 -1.55
CA GLN A 24 1.10 -8.69 -0.83
C GLN A 24 0.01 -9.52 -1.44
N GLU A 25 0.34 -10.14 -2.53
CA GLU A 25 -0.59 -11.03 -3.16
C GLU A 25 0.02 -12.41 -3.25
N GLY A 26 -0.87 -13.33 -2.94
CA GLY A 26 -0.76 -14.74 -3.20
C GLY A 26 0.68 -15.24 -3.16
N ILE A 27 1.20 -15.52 -1.99
CA ILE A 27 2.32 -16.43 -1.97
C ILE A 27 1.83 -17.64 -2.75
N VAL A 28 2.38 -17.83 -3.94
CA VAL A 28 2.43 -19.16 -4.49
C VAL A 28 3.27 -19.93 -3.48
N THR A 29 2.61 -20.61 -2.55
CA THR A 29 3.28 -21.53 -1.68
C THR A 29 3.96 -22.51 -2.61
N ASP A 30 5.28 -22.57 -2.50
CA ASP A 30 6.11 -23.50 -3.25
C ASP A 30 5.55 -24.89 -3.11
N ALA A 31 5.62 -25.67 -4.18
CA ALA A 31 5.16 -27.05 -4.30
C ALA A 31 3.73 -27.29 -4.79
N GLY A 32 3.17 -26.43 -5.66
CA GLY A 32 1.93 -26.80 -6.36
C GLY A 32 0.73 -27.03 -5.45
N GLN A 33 0.84 -26.69 -4.17
CA GLN A 33 -0.29 -26.55 -3.28
C GLN A 33 -0.80 -25.13 -3.44
N GLN A 34 -1.73 -24.96 -4.35
CA GLN A 34 -2.72 -23.91 -4.32
C GLN A 34 -3.18 -23.79 -2.87
N ALA A 35 -2.95 -22.63 -2.23
CA ALA A 35 -3.72 -22.27 -1.05
C ALA A 35 -5.18 -22.45 -1.46
N ASP A 36 -5.87 -23.43 -0.88
CA ASP A 36 -6.96 -24.13 -1.55
C ASP A 36 -8.08 -23.24 -2.05
N ARG A 37 -8.28 -22.03 -1.54
CA ARG A 37 -9.22 -21.06 -2.11
C ARG A 37 -9.03 -19.63 -1.64
N GLY A 38 -8.28 -19.35 -0.58
CA GLY A 38 -8.24 -17.99 -0.05
C GLY A 38 -7.05 -17.70 0.85
N GLN A 39 -6.82 -16.42 1.04
CA GLN A 39 -5.80 -15.89 1.93
C GLN A 39 -6.33 -14.69 2.68
N VAL A 40 -5.96 -14.56 3.95
CA VAL A 40 -6.16 -13.36 4.73
C VAL A 40 -4.82 -12.93 5.32
N ILE A 41 -4.46 -11.67 5.10
CA ILE A 41 -3.28 -11.03 5.68
C ILE A 41 -3.74 -9.87 6.54
N ALA A 42 -3.45 -9.92 7.83
CA ALA A 42 -3.64 -8.82 8.74
C ALA A 42 -2.28 -8.18 9.03
N THR A 43 -2.13 -6.90 8.73
CA THR A 43 -0.87 -6.17 8.92
C THR A 43 -1.08 -4.94 9.77
N PHE A 44 -0.23 -4.79 10.77
CA PHE A 44 -0.14 -3.61 11.62
C PHE A 44 1.06 -2.77 11.14
N TYR A 45 0.81 -1.48 10.88
CA TYR A 45 1.79 -0.48 10.51
C TYR A 45 1.94 0.57 11.60
N TYR A 46 3.18 0.97 11.83
CA TYR A 46 3.53 2.19 12.54
C TYR A 46 4.45 3.01 11.65
N SER A 47 4.14 4.27 11.42
CA SER A 47 5.03 5.19 10.72
C SER A 47 5.01 6.57 11.36
N ASN A 48 6.11 7.30 11.18
CA ASN A 48 6.23 8.68 11.61
C ASN A 48 7.03 9.51 10.61
N SER A 49 6.87 10.82 10.69
CA SER A 49 7.68 11.78 9.95
C SER A 49 7.77 13.10 10.71
N THR A 50 8.97 13.66 10.75
CA THR A 50 9.25 15.04 11.19
C THR A 50 9.75 15.89 10.03
N ARG A 51 9.82 15.30 8.82
CA ARG A 51 10.30 15.91 7.58
C ARG A 51 9.41 15.56 6.41
N GLY A 52 9.38 16.47 5.44
CA GLY A 52 8.74 16.27 4.14
C GLY A 52 9.65 16.66 3.00
N TYR A 53 9.11 16.58 1.81
CA TYR A 53 9.69 17.11 0.59
C TYR A 53 8.83 18.28 0.11
N ASP A 54 9.49 19.40 -0.29
CA ASP A 54 8.82 20.50 -0.95
C ASP A 54 8.50 20.20 -2.43
N ALA A 55 7.97 21.18 -3.16
CA ALA A 55 7.66 21.05 -4.59
C ALA A 55 8.88 20.80 -5.48
N ASP A 56 10.08 21.16 -5.03
CA ASP A 56 11.35 20.96 -5.74
C ASP A 56 12.06 19.65 -5.30
N GLY A 57 11.45 18.86 -4.40
CA GLY A 57 12.01 17.64 -3.85
C GLY A 57 13.08 17.85 -2.77
N ASN A 58 13.25 19.08 -2.25
CA ASN A 58 14.16 19.32 -1.15
C ASN A 58 13.53 18.89 0.17
N THR A 59 14.34 18.36 1.08
CA THR A 59 13.86 18.00 2.41
C THR A 59 13.61 19.26 3.26
N ILE A 60 12.42 19.33 3.86
CA ILE A 60 12.00 20.41 4.77
C ILE A 60 11.53 19.82 6.08
N ASP A 61 11.61 20.61 7.16
CA ASP A 61 11.00 20.27 8.45
C ASP A 61 9.48 20.55 8.38
N ILE A 62 8.70 19.63 8.92
CA ILE A 62 7.23 19.71 8.98
C ILE A 62 6.75 19.50 10.41
N ALA A 63 5.46 19.70 10.67
CA ALA A 63 4.84 19.27 11.92
C ALA A 63 5.02 17.75 12.12
N ASP A 64 5.22 17.33 13.36
CA ASP A 64 5.38 15.91 13.68
C ASP A 64 4.11 15.15 13.27
N TYR A 65 4.31 14.10 12.48
CA TYR A 65 3.26 13.22 11.97
C TYR A 65 3.48 11.81 12.47
N GLU A 66 2.42 11.19 12.97
CA GLU A 66 2.43 9.79 13.38
C GLU A 66 1.19 9.08 12.84
N LYS A 67 1.36 7.86 12.37
CA LYS A 67 0.26 7.00 11.88
C LYS A 67 0.41 5.58 12.39
N VAL A 68 -0.69 5.07 12.93
CA VAL A 68 -0.90 3.65 13.21
C VAL A 68 -2.01 3.14 12.30
N GLU A 69 -1.79 2.03 11.63
CA GLU A 69 -2.78 1.44 10.74
C GLU A 69 -2.85 -0.08 10.93
N LEU A 70 -4.06 -0.60 11.09
CA LEU A 70 -4.38 -2.00 10.92
C LEU A 70 -5.03 -2.18 9.54
N PHE A 71 -4.38 -2.95 8.70
CA PHE A 71 -4.83 -3.25 7.35
C PHE A 71 -5.11 -4.75 7.21
N LEU A 72 -6.20 -5.09 6.56
CA LEU A 72 -6.54 -6.47 6.25
C LEU A 72 -6.63 -6.61 4.73
N LEU A 73 -6.00 -7.65 4.18
CA LEU A 73 -6.18 -8.10 2.82
C LEU A 73 -6.84 -9.47 2.86
N ALA A 74 -8.03 -9.59 2.31
CA ALA A 74 -8.70 -10.87 2.10
C ALA A 74 -8.86 -11.11 0.60
N GLU A 75 -8.41 -12.27 0.15
CA GLU A 75 -8.50 -12.74 -1.23
C GLU A 75 -9.21 -14.09 -1.25
N TYR A 76 -10.16 -14.27 -2.17
CA TYR A 76 -10.88 -15.51 -2.33
C TYR A 76 -11.10 -15.86 -3.80
N ALA A 77 -10.52 -16.97 -4.25
CA ALA A 77 -10.68 -17.47 -5.60
C ALA A 77 -12.07 -18.13 -5.77
N ILE A 78 -12.94 -17.50 -6.54
CA ILE A 78 -14.29 -18.06 -6.86
C ILE A 78 -14.28 -18.82 -8.18
N ALA A 79 -13.25 -18.65 -8.99
CA ALA A 79 -13.00 -19.40 -10.21
C ALA A 79 -11.48 -19.51 -10.44
N PRO A 80 -10.99 -20.42 -11.31
CA PRO A 80 -9.56 -20.60 -11.55
C PRO A 80 -8.80 -19.31 -11.92
N ASP A 81 -9.49 -18.37 -12.58
CA ASP A 81 -8.89 -17.12 -13.06
C ASP A 81 -9.52 -15.87 -12.44
N PHE A 82 -10.42 -16.02 -11.45
CA PHE A 82 -11.07 -14.89 -10.84
C PHE A 82 -11.03 -14.93 -9.31
N THR A 83 -10.46 -13.87 -8.72
CA THR A 83 -10.29 -13.69 -7.27
C THR A 83 -11.06 -12.47 -6.81
N LEU A 84 -11.87 -12.62 -5.75
CA LEU A 84 -12.48 -11.50 -5.04
C LEU A 84 -11.47 -10.88 -4.08
N LEU A 85 -11.55 -9.56 -3.92
CA LEU A 85 -10.68 -8.74 -3.09
C LEU A 85 -11.50 -7.94 -2.09
N PHE A 86 -11.09 -7.97 -0.81
CA PHE A 86 -11.66 -7.18 0.25
C PHE A 86 -10.53 -6.66 1.16
N LYS A 87 -10.37 -5.32 1.25
CA LYS A 87 -9.23 -4.70 1.91
C LYS A 87 -9.70 -3.54 2.82
N PRO A 88 -10.24 -3.79 4.01
CA PRO A 88 -10.57 -2.75 4.98
C PRO A 88 -9.33 -2.29 5.72
N SER A 89 -9.33 -1.03 6.17
CA SER A 89 -8.30 -0.50 7.05
C SER A 89 -8.91 0.28 8.23
N PHE A 90 -8.18 0.31 9.33
CA PHE A 90 -8.44 1.16 10.47
C PHE A 90 -7.19 1.97 10.78
N ARG A 91 -7.33 3.29 10.93
CA ARG A 91 -6.21 4.21 11.11
C ARG A 91 -6.39 5.06 12.34
N SER A 92 -5.26 5.44 12.94
CA SER A 92 -5.12 6.54 13.86
C SER A 92 -3.99 7.43 13.36
N VAL A 93 -4.27 8.71 13.23
CA VAL A 93 -3.33 9.72 12.73
C VAL A 93 -3.23 10.82 13.75
N SER A 94 -2.01 11.24 14.07
CA SER A 94 -1.68 12.37 14.93
C SER A 94 -0.79 13.34 14.17
N VAL A 95 -1.08 14.63 14.28
CA VAL A 95 -0.29 15.72 13.68
C VAL A 95 -0.07 16.80 14.73
N GLU A 96 1.16 17.22 14.96
CA GLU A 96 1.50 18.28 15.89
C GLU A 96 0.66 19.55 15.62
N GLY A 97 -0.04 20.03 16.65
CA GLY A 97 -0.90 21.21 16.57
C GLY A 97 -2.33 20.94 16.07
N GLY A 98 -2.68 19.68 15.85
CA GLY A 98 -4.04 19.21 15.58
C GLY A 98 -4.55 18.25 16.65
N ASP A 99 -5.84 17.90 16.59
CA ASP A 99 -6.41 16.82 17.36
C ASP A 99 -6.14 15.48 16.66
N ASP A 100 -5.98 14.39 17.42
CA ASP A 100 -5.85 13.05 16.86
C ASP A 100 -7.13 12.66 16.12
N ASP A 101 -6.98 12.05 14.95
CA ASP A 101 -8.10 11.47 14.19
C ASP A 101 -7.94 9.94 14.11
N ARG A 102 -9.05 9.22 14.26
CA ARG A 102 -9.06 7.76 14.17
C ARG A 102 -10.38 7.23 13.64
N GLY A 103 -10.31 6.19 12.84
CA GLY A 103 -11.51 5.57 12.31
C GLY A 103 -11.21 4.54 11.23
N LEU A 104 -12.26 4.10 10.58
CA LEU A 104 -12.12 3.28 9.38
C LEU A 104 -11.52 4.16 8.28
N GLY A 105 -10.42 3.70 7.71
CA GLY A 105 -9.85 4.27 6.49
C GLY A 105 -10.68 3.89 5.28
N TYR A 106 -10.02 3.64 4.16
CA TYR A 106 -10.71 3.06 3.00
C TYR A 106 -10.96 1.57 3.18
N THR A 107 -12.10 1.13 2.64
CA THR A 107 -12.39 -0.28 2.39
C THR A 107 -12.41 -0.50 0.89
N ASP A 108 -11.44 -1.27 0.35
CA ASP A 108 -11.39 -1.60 -1.05
C ASP A 108 -12.16 -2.90 -1.28
N ILE A 109 -13.06 -2.90 -2.28
CA ILE A 109 -13.84 -4.08 -2.70
C ILE A 109 -13.71 -4.22 -4.21
N GLY A 110 -13.36 -5.41 -4.68
CA GLY A 110 -13.19 -5.61 -6.11
C GLY A 110 -12.85 -7.04 -6.50
N GLY A 111 -12.23 -7.16 -7.65
CA GLY A 111 -11.83 -8.45 -8.18
C GLY A 111 -10.64 -8.34 -9.11
N ARG A 112 -9.94 -9.47 -9.22
CA ARG A 112 -8.82 -9.68 -10.11
C ARG A 112 -9.15 -10.80 -11.08
N TYR A 113 -8.91 -10.53 -12.36
CA TYR A 113 -9.06 -11.52 -13.43
C TYR A 113 -7.70 -11.79 -14.08
N ARG A 114 -7.25 -13.03 -13.98
CA ARG A 114 -6.05 -13.52 -14.66
C ARG A 114 -6.41 -13.89 -16.09
N PHE A 115 -5.90 -13.14 -17.06
CA PHE A 115 -6.27 -13.29 -18.46
C PHE A 115 -5.21 -13.97 -19.33
N ALA A 116 -3.98 -14.17 -18.79
CA ALA A 116 -2.90 -14.85 -19.49
C ALA A 116 -1.90 -15.47 -18.53
N GLY A 117 -1.22 -16.54 -18.98
CA GLY A 117 -0.15 -17.19 -18.26
C GLY A 117 -0.55 -18.51 -17.61
N ASP A 118 0.32 -19.00 -16.73
CA ASP A 118 0.23 -20.28 -16.03
C ASP A 118 0.65 -20.14 -14.56
N GLN A 119 1.07 -21.23 -13.91
CA GLN A 119 1.51 -21.23 -12.53
C GLN A 119 2.88 -20.56 -12.32
N ASP A 120 3.73 -20.55 -13.35
CA ASP A 120 5.07 -19.95 -13.28
C ASP A 120 5.09 -18.45 -13.56
N GLY A 121 4.07 -17.96 -14.24
CA GLY A 121 3.93 -16.53 -14.48
C GLY A 121 2.62 -16.18 -15.19
N TRP A 122 2.03 -15.08 -14.78
CA TRP A 122 0.73 -14.66 -15.27
C TRP A 122 0.58 -13.14 -15.37
N LEU A 123 -0.43 -12.75 -16.14
CA LEU A 123 -0.89 -11.36 -16.25
C LEU A 123 -2.35 -11.29 -15.81
N ALA A 124 -2.68 -10.27 -15.04
CA ALA A 124 -4.03 -10.04 -14.53
C ALA A 124 -4.43 -8.57 -14.63
N ALA A 125 -5.74 -8.35 -14.70
CA ALA A 125 -6.38 -7.05 -14.50
C ALA A 125 -7.14 -7.07 -13.17
N GLU A 126 -7.03 -5.98 -12.42
CA GLU A 126 -7.75 -5.80 -11.15
C GLU A 126 -8.56 -4.51 -11.23
N ALA A 127 -9.77 -4.54 -10.68
CA ALA A 127 -10.62 -3.38 -10.51
C ALA A 127 -11.17 -3.36 -9.09
N THR A 128 -10.98 -2.24 -8.37
CA THR A 128 -11.50 -2.05 -7.02
C THR A 128 -12.19 -0.70 -6.88
N VAL A 129 -13.23 -0.70 -6.04
CA VAL A 129 -13.86 0.51 -5.53
C VAL A 129 -13.38 0.69 -4.09
N ARG A 130 -12.90 1.87 -3.78
CA ARG A 130 -12.42 2.27 -2.46
C ARG A 130 -13.49 3.15 -1.81
N ILE A 131 -14.07 2.65 -0.74
CA ILE A 131 -15.17 3.29 -0.02
C ILE A 131 -14.57 3.95 1.23
N PRO A 132 -14.74 5.27 1.43
CA PRO A 132 -14.24 5.94 2.62
C PRO A 132 -15.03 5.52 3.85
N GLY A 133 -14.34 5.33 4.98
CA GLY A 133 -14.94 4.91 6.25
C GLY A 133 -15.27 6.05 7.21
N VAL A 134 -14.75 7.26 6.94
CA VAL A 134 -14.94 8.46 7.76
C VAL A 134 -15.28 9.67 6.89
N SER A 135 -15.93 10.67 7.49
CA SER A 135 -16.08 11.99 6.88
C SER A 135 -14.89 12.87 7.25
N ARG A 136 -14.48 13.70 6.31
CA ARG A 136 -13.47 14.72 6.54
C ARG A 136 -14.03 15.84 7.41
N ASP A 137 -13.22 16.35 8.31
CA ASP A 137 -13.49 17.56 9.10
C ASP A 137 -12.38 18.60 8.90
N ASP A 138 -12.37 19.67 9.70
CA ASP A 138 -11.38 20.75 9.63
C ASP A 138 -10.10 20.44 10.44
N ASN A 139 -9.94 19.22 10.97
CA ASN A 139 -8.75 18.82 11.71
C ASN A 139 -7.53 18.67 10.79
N LEU A 140 -6.32 18.92 11.32
CA LEU A 140 -5.05 18.71 10.62
C LEU A 140 -4.76 17.23 10.41
N ALA A 141 -5.07 16.39 11.39
CA ALA A 141 -5.01 14.95 11.26
C ALA A 141 -6.26 14.44 10.53
N GLN A 142 -6.06 13.63 9.50
CA GLN A 142 -7.15 13.08 8.69
C GLN A 142 -6.91 11.58 8.44
N VAL A 143 -7.90 10.75 8.72
CA VAL A 143 -7.83 9.31 8.44
C VAL A 143 -7.93 9.01 6.93
N GLY A 144 -8.55 9.88 6.16
CA GLY A 144 -8.67 9.71 4.72
C GLY A 144 -9.52 10.79 4.04
N SER A 145 -9.76 10.60 2.75
CA SER A 145 -10.72 11.41 1.97
C SER A 145 -12.14 10.88 2.16
N THR A 146 -13.13 11.75 1.93
CA THR A 146 -14.56 11.42 2.06
C THR A 146 -15.19 10.87 0.80
N ASP A 147 -14.47 10.88 -0.32
CA ASP A 147 -14.99 10.53 -1.62
C ASP A 147 -14.56 9.14 -2.04
N ALA A 148 -15.41 8.46 -2.81
CA ALA A 148 -15.07 7.17 -3.37
C ALA A 148 -13.95 7.28 -4.41
N GLU A 149 -13.13 6.23 -4.50
CA GLU A 149 -12.06 6.12 -5.47
C GLU A 149 -12.22 4.81 -6.26
N TYR A 150 -11.73 4.79 -7.49
CA TYR A 150 -11.79 3.62 -8.38
C TYR A 150 -10.38 3.33 -8.87
N ASP A 151 -9.85 2.16 -8.54
CA ASP A 151 -8.50 1.74 -8.96
C ASP A 151 -8.61 0.69 -10.06
N LEU A 152 -7.95 0.94 -11.19
CA LEU A 152 -7.80 -0.01 -12.29
C LEU A 152 -6.33 -0.37 -12.41
N ARG A 153 -6.00 -1.65 -12.29
CA ARG A 153 -4.65 -2.17 -12.16
C ARG A 153 -4.35 -3.27 -13.17
N LEU A 154 -3.17 -3.21 -13.75
CA LEU A 154 -2.54 -4.31 -14.45
C LEU A 154 -1.43 -4.88 -13.58
N ARG A 155 -1.29 -6.20 -13.59
CA ARG A 155 -0.33 -6.91 -12.78
C ARG A 155 0.33 -8.03 -13.53
N GLY A 156 1.64 -8.18 -13.38
CA GLY A 156 2.43 -9.27 -13.89
C GLY A 156 3.22 -9.94 -12.79
N PHE A 157 3.12 -11.25 -12.71
CA PHE A 157 3.84 -12.08 -11.75
C PHE A 157 4.70 -13.11 -12.48
N ARG A 158 5.90 -13.39 -11.95
CA ARG A 158 6.78 -14.44 -12.47
C ARG A 158 7.55 -15.10 -11.33
N ASN A 159 7.50 -16.44 -11.26
CA ASN A 159 8.42 -17.22 -10.46
C ASN A 159 9.84 -17.17 -11.03
N LEU A 160 10.83 -17.13 -10.16
CA LEU A 160 12.25 -17.09 -10.48
C LEU A 160 12.96 -18.27 -9.80
N THR A 161 13.99 -18.81 -10.45
CA THR A 161 14.82 -19.86 -9.89
C THR A 161 16.28 -19.40 -9.87
N PHE A 162 16.93 -19.54 -8.72
CA PHE A 162 18.32 -19.13 -8.47
C PHE A 162 19.13 -20.36 -7.98
N GLY A 163 19.50 -21.25 -8.89
CA GLY A 163 20.13 -22.52 -8.52
C GLY A 163 19.12 -23.44 -7.82
N SER A 164 19.34 -23.73 -6.53
CA SER A 164 18.41 -24.49 -5.69
C SER A 164 17.31 -23.61 -5.05
N ASP A 165 17.50 -22.31 -5.05
CA ASP A 165 16.63 -21.39 -4.36
C ASP A 165 15.55 -20.86 -5.31
N THR A 166 14.45 -20.41 -4.76
CA THR A 166 13.32 -19.85 -5.53
C THR A 166 13.08 -18.39 -5.15
N GLY A 167 12.33 -17.73 -5.97
CA GLY A 167 11.90 -16.36 -5.70
C GLY A 167 10.81 -15.96 -6.68
N PHE A 168 10.45 -14.71 -6.68
CA PHE A 168 9.50 -14.16 -7.62
C PHE A 168 9.74 -12.68 -7.89
N VAL A 169 9.16 -12.21 -8.98
CA VAL A 169 8.95 -10.81 -9.28
C VAL A 169 7.46 -10.56 -9.49
N ASP A 170 6.96 -9.48 -8.91
CA ASP A 170 5.62 -8.98 -9.11
C ASP A 170 5.68 -7.49 -9.48
N ALA A 171 5.13 -7.13 -10.62
CA ALA A 171 5.10 -5.77 -11.13
C ALA A 171 3.67 -5.33 -11.36
N GLN A 172 3.33 -4.14 -10.90
CA GLN A 172 1.98 -3.59 -10.97
C GLN A 172 2.01 -2.16 -11.49
N ALA A 173 1.00 -1.81 -12.29
CA ALA A 173 0.75 -0.45 -12.70
C ALA A 173 -0.75 -0.18 -12.58
N SER A 174 -1.14 0.91 -11.92
CA SER A 174 -2.55 1.29 -11.80
C SER A 174 -2.79 2.76 -12.01
N TYR A 175 -4.03 3.05 -12.35
CA TYR A 175 -4.58 4.39 -12.37
C TYR A 175 -5.78 4.47 -11.44
N ARG A 176 -5.70 5.40 -10.50
CA ARG A 176 -6.76 5.66 -9.53
C ARG A 176 -7.51 6.91 -9.87
N LEU A 177 -8.79 6.73 -10.17
CA LEU A 177 -9.75 7.82 -10.33
C LEU A 177 -10.27 8.20 -8.94
N ARG A 178 -10.11 9.44 -8.55
CA ARG A 178 -10.54 9.97 -7.26
C ARG A 178 -11.71 10.92 -7.46
N ALA A 179 -12.85 10.60 -6.87
CA ALA A 179 -13.94 11.56 -6.82
C ALA A 179 -13.57 12.70 -5.85
N GLY A 180 -14.10 13.90 -6.10
CA GLY A 180 -13.87 15.05 -5.23
C GLY A 180 -12.66 15.91 -5.65
N ASP A 181 -11.99 16.52 -4.67
CA ASP A 181 -10.97 17.54 -4.87
C ASP A 181 -9.53 17.00 -5.06
N PRO A 182 -9.12 15.87 -4.48
CA PRO A 182 -7.78 15.33 -4.69
C PRO A 182 -7.52 14.95 -6.15
N PRO A 183 -6.27 15.07 -6.64
CA PRO A 183 -5.93 14.66 -8.01
C PRO A 183 -6.02 13.14 -8.16
N ASN A 184 -6.23 12.66 -9.38
CA ASN A 184 -6.06 11.25 -9.71
C ASN A 184 -4.61 10.83 -9.53
N GLU A 185 -4.35 9.52 -9.48
CA GLU A 185 -3.02 8.99 -9.20
C GLU A 185 -2.62 7.89 -10.19
N PHE A 186 -1.35 7.89 -10.58
CA PHE A 186 -0.66 6.73 -11.14
C PHE A 186 0.11 6.02 -10.05
N HIS A 187 0.06 4.69 -10.06
CA HIS A 187 0.89 3.84 -9.20
C HIS A 187 1.73 2.89 -10.04
N ALA A 188 2.98 2.69 -9.63
CA ALA A 188 3.88 1.72 -10.24
C ALA A 188 4.66 1.01 -9.13
N ASP A 189 4.35 -0.27 -8.91
CA ASP A 189 4.86 -1.03 -7.80
C ASP A 189 5.65 -2.24 -8.28
N LEU A 190 6.73 -2.56 -7.58
CA LEU A 190 7.57 -3.71 -7.85
C LEU A 190 7.87 -4.43 -6.54
N THR A 191 7.63 -5.73 -6.52
CA THR A 191 8.03 -6.62 -5.43
C THR A 191 8.99 -7.68 -5.93
N LEU A 192 10.08 -7.85 -5.22
CA LEU A 192 11.03 -8.95 -5.40
C LEU A 192 10.98 -9.83 -4.16
N GLY A 193 10.77 -11.12 -4.37
CA GLY A 193 10.82 -12.14 -3.32
C GLY A 193 11.98 -13.10 -3.54
N TYR A 194 12.64 -13.51 -2.47
CA TYR A 194 13.71 -14.50 -2.47
C TYR A 194 13.54 -15.47 -1.31
N ARG A 195 13.53 -16.79 -1.60
CA ARG A 195 13.40 -17.87 -0.64
C ARG A 195 14.71 -18.64 -0.52
N PRO A 196 15.55 -18.30 0.46
CA PRO A 196 16.75 -19.08 0.75
C PRO A 196 16.45 -20.40 1.45
N ASP A 197 15.24 -20.52 2.00
CA ASP A 197 14.72 -21.69 2.71
C ASP A 197 13.20 -21.80 2.45
N PRO A 198 12.61 -23.00 2.37
CA PRO A 198 11.17 -23.17 2.14
C PRO A 198 10.27 -22.41 3.13
N ASP A 199 10.70 -22.28 4.38
CA ASP A 199 9.93 -21.59 5.42
C ASP A 199 10.22 -20.10 5.52
N PHE A 200 11.22 -19.59 4.80
CA PHE A 200 11.63 -18.19 4.92
C PHE A 200 11.65 -17.45 3.58
N LEU A 201 10.92 -16.33 3.52
CA LEU A 201 10.85 -15.45 2.36
C LEU A 201 11.36 -14.05 2.75
N LEU A 202 12.33 -13.55 2.01
CA LEU A 202 12.75 -12.15 2.01
C LEU A 202 12.02 -11.39 0.92
N MET A 203 11.55 -10.19 1.20
CA MET A 203 10.90 -9.31 0.22
C MET A 203 11.50 -7.92 0.23
N ALA A 204 11.69 -7.38 -0.97
CA ALA A 204 12.00 -5.97 -1.22
C ALA A 204 10.92 -5.39 -2.13
N GLN A 205 10.36 -4.25 -1.75
CA GLN A 205 9.25 -3.61 -2.48
C GLN A 205 9.59 -2.15 -2.76
N SER A 206 9.24 -1.71 -3.95
CA SER A 206 9.24 -0.30 -4.38
C SER A 206 7.81 0.09 -4.72
N LEU A 207 7.28 1.08 -4.05
CA LEU A 207 5.89 1.53 -4.15
C LEU A 207 5.89 3.00 -4.54
N ASN A 208 5.37 3.30 -5.71
CA ASN A 208 5.50 4.62 -6.30
C ASN A 208 4.13 5.20 -6.59
N THR A 209 3.90 6.43 -6.14
CA THR A 209 2.68 7.19 -6.38
C THR A 209 3.02 8.52 -7.01
N ILE A 210 2.31 8.86 -8.07
CA ILE A 210 2.45 10.12 -8.81
C ILE A 210 1.05 10.66 -9.07
N SER A 211 0.75 11.87 -8.61
CA SER A 211 -0.51 12.53 -8.91
C SER A 211 -0.59 12.92 -10.39
N ASP A 212 -1.78 12.84 -10.97
CA ASP A 212 -2.07 13.31 -12.33
C ASP A 212 -2.35 14.83 -12.29
N GLY A 213 -1.29 15.60 -12.11
CA GLY A 213 -1.33 17.04 -11.86
C GLY A 213 -1.79 17.39 -10.45
N ALA A 214 -2.24 18.65 -10.29
CA ALA A 214 -2.83 19.14 -9.06
C ALA A 214 -4.33 18.87 -8.99
N GLY A 215 -4.83 18.72 -7.77
CA GLY A 215 -6.26 18.65 -7.49
C GLY A 215 -6.91 20.03 -7.41
N ARG A 216 -8.02 20.12 -6.67
CA ARG A 216 -8.71 21.39 -6.42
C ARG A 216 -8.44 21.88 -4.99
N GLY A 217 -8.46 23.19 -4.82
CA GLY A 217 -8.32 23.83 -3.51
C GLY A 217 -6.91 23.70 -2.95
N ILE A 218 -6.72 22.90 -1.91
CA ILE A 218 -5.46 22.74 -1.18
C ILE A 218 -4.58 21.59 -1.71
N PHE A 219 -5.05 20.87 -2.73
CA PHE A 219 -4.35 19.69 -3.24
C PHE A 219 -3.40 20.05 -4.38
N ASP A 220 -2.13 20.26 -4.04
CA ASP A 220 -1.06 20.42 -5.01
C ASP A 220 -0.74 19.07 -5.70
N GLU A 221 -0.01 19.11 -6.81
CA GLU A 221 0.60 17.93 -7.38
C GLU A 221 1.64 17.35 -6.42
N TYR A 222 1.77 16.02 -6.40
CA TYR A 222 2.72 15.33 -5.54
C TYR A 222 3.22 14.04 -6.16
N ARG A 223 4.36 13.60 -5.66
CA ARG A 223 4.86 12.25 -5.90
C ARG A 223 5.68 11.75 -4.72
N TYR A 224 5.70 10.45 -4.51
CA TYR A 224 6.56 9.83 -3.51
C TYR A 224 6.92 8.40 -3.88
N HIS A 225 8.11 7.98 -3.43
CA HIS A 225 8.72 6.70 -3.71
C HIS A 225 9.05 6.03 -2.39
N ASN A 226 8.25 5.04 -2.01
CA ASN A 226 8.43 4.27 -0.79
C ASN A 226 9.15 2.96 -1.09
N VAL A 227 9.95 2.52 -0.14
CA VAL A 227 10.56 1.19 -0.14
C VAL A 227 10.17 0.45 1.12
N GLN A 228 10.03 -0.87 0.99
CA GLN A 228 9.81 -1.77 2.12
C GLN A 228 10.77 -2.95 2.01
N LEU A 229 11.28 -3.39 3.16
CA LEU A 229 12.07 -4.61 3.29
C LEU A 229 11.44 -5.46 4.39
N SER A 230 11.19 -6.73 4.13
CA SER A 230 10.58 -7.61 5.12
C SER A 230 11.05 -9.06 5.00
N GLY A 231 10.92 -9.78 6.12
CA GLY A 231 11.02 -11.23 6.18
C GLY A 231 9.67 -11.82 6.55
N VAL A 232 9.32 -12.94 5.92
CA VAL A 232 8.14 -13.75 6.22
C VAL A 232 8.60 -15.14 6.62
N TYR A 233 8.12 -15.64 7.76
CA TYR A 233 8.46 -16.94 8.28
C TYR A 233 7.21 -17.81 8.45
N THR A 234 7.21 -18.99 7.84
CA THR A 234 6.12 -19.96 7.94
C THR A 234 6.21 -20.70 9.28
N VAL A 235 5.24 -20.45 10.15
CA VAL A 235 5.19 -21.06 11.50
C VAL A 235 4.33 -22.32 11.54
N ALA A 236 3.42 -22.46 10.56
CA ALA A 236 2.57 -23.64 10.38
C ALA A 236 2.13 -23.72 8.90
N PRO A 237 1.66 -24.86 8.39
CA PRO A 237 1.33 -25.03 6.95
C PRO A 237 0.42 -23.95 6.36
N ALA A 238 -0.47 -23.37 7.17
CA ALA A 238 -1.42 -22.34 6.75
C ALA A 238 -1.12 -20.95 7.36
N VAL A 239 -0.04 -20.79 8.14
CA VAL A 239 0.21 -19.57 8.90
C VAL A 239 1.65 -19.10 8.74
N ALA A 240 1.84 -17.85 8.35
CA ALA A 240 3.15 -17.21 8.34
C ALA A 240 3.11 -15.86 9.07
N LEU A 241 4.26 -15.47 9.60
CA LEU A 241 4.48 -14.19 10.29
C LEU A 241 5.40 -13.32 9.45
N GLN A 242 5.07 -12.05 9.32
CA GLN A 242 5.87 -11.05 8.64
C GLN A 242 6.37 -9.98 9.58
N LEU A 243 7.60 -9.52 9.36
CA LEU A 243 8.15 -8.33 9.99
C LEU A 243 8.94 -7.53 8.95
N GLY A 244 8.78 -6.21 8.96
CA GLY A 244 9.43 -5.36 8.00
C GLY A 244 9.60 -3.91 8.45
N VAL A 245 10.35 -3.18 7.63
CA VAL A 245 10.57 -1.74 7.76
C VAL A 245 10.22 -1.03 6.47
N MET A 246 9.87 0.23 6.57
CA MET A 246 9.54 1.07 5.42
C MET A 246 10.16 2.46 5.52
N GLY A 247 10.33 3.10 4.37
CA GLY A 247 10.73 4.51 4.31
C GLY A 247 10.52 5.13 2.95
N THR A 248 10.32 6.45 2.93
CA THR A 248 10.24 7.26 1.71
C THR A 248 11.64 7.66 1.27
N LEU A 249 12.04 7.25 0.07
CA LEU A 249 13.37 7.56 -0.49
C LEU A 249 13.43 8.94 -1.15
N GLY A 250 12.32 9.41 -1.70
CA GLY A 250 12.22 10.70 -2.39
C GLY A 250 10.77 11.05 -2.67
N GLY A 251 10.52 12.32 -2.97
CA GLY A 251 9.18 12.81 -3.28
C GLY A 251 9.18 14.30 -3.59
N GLU A 252 8.01 14.80 -3.93
CA GLU A 252 7.66 16.21 -4.07
C GLU A 252 6.30 16.42 -3.41
N ASN A 253 6.15 17.49 -2.63
CA ASN A 253 4.95 17.76 -1.83
C ASN A 253 4.49 16.51 -1.05
N ALA A 254 5.41 15.83 -0.37
CA ALA A 254 5.18 14.53 0.23
C ALA A 254 5.83 14.39 1.60
N LEU A 255 5.30 13.50 2.45
CA LEU A 255 5.94 13.14 3.71
C LEU A 255 7.21 12.31 3.46
N ARG A 256 8.22 12.50 4.29
CA ARG A 256 9.36 11.60 4.39
C ARG A 256 9.13 10.63 5.54
N GLU A 257 8.24 9.67 5.30
CA GLU A 257 7.87 8.67 6.30
C GLU A 257 8.98 7.63 6.52
N ARG A 258 9.01 7.11 7.74
CA ARG A 258 9.74 5.91 8.13
C ARG A 258 8.90 5.12 9.10
N GLY A 259 9.02 3.80 9.07
CA GLY A 259 8.20 2.98 9.94
C GLY A 259 8.57 1.52 9.93
N MET A 260 7.79 0.77 10.69
CA MET A 260 7.87 -0.69 10.77
C MET A 260 6.48 -1.29 10.62
N PHE A 261 6.43 -2.55 10.22
CA PHE A 261 5.19 -3.28 10.15
C PHE A 261 5.38 -4.75 10.50
N GLY A 262 4.31 -5.35 10.96
CA GLY A 262 4.24 -6.78 11.23
C GLY A 262 2.90 -7.33 10.77
N GLY A 263 2.89 -8.58 10.29
CA GLY A 263 1.69 -9.19 9.75
C GLY A 263 1.56 -10.67 10.08
N VAL A 264 0.32 -11.12 10.00
CA VAL A 264 -0.04 -12.54 10.08
C VAL A 264 -0.75 -12.90 8.79
N TRP A 265 -0.28 -13.95 8.14
CA TRP A 265 -0.81 -14.49 6.90
C TRP A 265 -1.49 -15.81 7.20
N VAL A 266 -2.70 -15.98 6.74
CA VAL A 266 -3.47 -17.21 6.91
C VAL A 266 -4.00 -17.64 5.55
N SER A 267 -3.64 -18.85 5.12
CA SER A 267 -4.10 -19.44 3.86
C SER A 267 -5.11 -20.57 4.16
N PHE A 268 -6.15 -20.75 3.33
CA PHE A 268 -7.19 -21.77 3.51
C PHE A 268 -7.83 -22.22 2.21
#